data_4389639c78db55aa527c4af85cecf369
#
_entry.id   4389639c78db55aa527c4af85cecf369
#
_cell.length_a   1.000
_cell.length_b   1.000
_cell.length_c   1.000
_cell.angle_alpha   90.00
_cell.angle_beta   90.00
_cell.angle_gamma   90.00
#
_symmetry.space_group_name_H-M   'P 1'
#
loop_
_entity.id
_entity.type
_entity.pdbx_description
1 polymer ?
#
loop_
_entity_poly.entity_id
_entity_poly.type
_entity_poly.pdbx_seq_one_letter_code
_entity_poly.pdbx_strand_id
1 'polypeptide(L)'
;MRVTRVAVLAAFGLIISASNRWIPSSLAEASVRQQLIGAWRLVSNEETVNGKLTKRDQTGILTYTSDGHMSVQIEDKNPNASHASNPVQYSANGYEGYFGTFDVNEAAHSVTHHVQGALVRSLIGKDLTRIYTFSGKQLVLTSSRPDESWRIVWEHY
;
A
#
# COMPACT_ATOMS: atom_id res chain seq x y z
N MET A 1 44.92 83.19 8.65
CA MET A 1 44.45 81.96 9.34
C MET A 1 43.29 81.38 8.56
N ARG A 2 43.52 80.27 7.85
CA ARG A 2 42.46 79.60 7.08
C ARG A 2 42.04 78.36 7.92
N VAL A 3 40.76 78.30 8.28
CA VAL A 3 40.17 77.20 9.02
C VAL A 3 39.57 76.23 8.01
N THR A 4 40.13 75.03 7.86
CA THR A 4 39.64 73.99 7.00
C THR A 4 38.57 73.20 7.75
N ARG A 5 37.34 73.17 7.18
CA ARG A 5 36.23 72.36 7.71
C ARG A 5 36.35 70.96 7.06
N VAL A 6 36.51 69.95 7.90
CA VAL A 6 36.44 68.56 7.50
C VAL A 6 34.95 68.11 7.56
N ALA A 7 34.42 67.66 6.43
CA ALA A 7 33.09 67.07 6.35
C ALA A 7 33.19 65.59 6.62
N VAL A 8 32.52 65.10 7.68
CA VAL A 8 32.38 63.66 7.96
C VAL A 8 31.14 63.12 7.22
N LEU A 9 31.35 62.27 6.21
CA LEU A 9 30.27 61.53 5.54
C LEU A 9 29.97 60.29 6.40
N ALA A 10 28.79 60.27 6.99
CA ALA A 10 28.24 59.04 7.61
C ALA A 10 27.62 58.17 6.54
N ALA A 11 28.21 57.02 6.27
CA ALA A 11 27.64 56.00 5.40
C ALA A 11 26.61 55.17 6.22
N PHE A 12 25.32 55.32 5.91
CA PHE A 12 24.28 54.46 6.42
C PHE A 12 24.30 53.13 5.66
N GLY A 13 24.82 52.10 6.25
CA GLY A 13 24.75 50.72 5.74
C GLY A 13 23.35 50.16 5.90
N LEU A 14 22.64 49.89 4.82
CA LEU A 14 21.36 49.20 4.80
C LEU A 14 21.62 47.71 5.02
N ILE A 15 21.37 47.21 6.24
CA ILE A 15 21.39 45.79 6.52
C ILE A 15 20.09 45.18 6.00
N ILE A 16 20.13 44.54 4.82
CA ILE A 16 19.02 43.75 4.32
C ILE A 16 19.09 42.40 5.06
N SER A 17 18.28 42.27 6.09
CA SER A 17 18.05 40.99 6.77
C SER A 17 17.26 40.08 5.80
N ALA A 18 17.94 39.17 5.12
CA ALA A 18 17.29 38.08 4.39
C ALA A 18 16.63 37.14 5.42
N SER A 19 15.36 37.37 5.66
CA SER A 19 14.53 36.42 6.41
C SER A 19 14.42 35.15 5.58
N ASN A 20 15.22 34.12 5.93
CA ASN A 20 15.01 32.77 5.43
C ASN A 20 13.63 32.31 5.94
N ARG A 21 12.59 32.57 5.16
CA ARG A 21 11.30 31.92 5.35
C ARG A 21 11.51 30.44 5.05
N TRP A 22 11.64 29.64 6.09
CA TRP A 22 11.45 28.22 6.00
C TRP A 22 10.01 28.01 5.49
N ILE A 23 9.87 27.70 4.21
CA ILE A 23 8.63 27.16 3.69
C ILE A 23 8.62 25.72 4.20
N PRO A 24 7.71 25.34 5.11
CA PRO A 24 7.59 23.95 5.45
C PRO A 24 7.19 23.22 4.16
N SER A 25 8.06 22.30 3.70
CA SER A 25 7.74 21.32 2.67
C SER A 25 6.74 20.35 3.31
N SER A 26 5.51 20.76 3.46
CA SER A 26 4.47 19.96 4.10
C SER A 26 3.31 19.75 3.16
N LEU A 27 3.53 18.84 2.23
CA LEU A 27 2.61 17.71 2.16
C LEU A 27 3.49 16.51 2.48
N ALA A 28 3.61 16.18 3.75
CA ALA A 28 4.16 14.91 4.16
C ALA A 28 3.32 13.86 3.42
N GLU A 29 3.96 13.15 2.49
CA GLU A 29 3.32 12.06 1.78
C GLU A 29 2.76 11.10 2.83
N ALA A 30 1.46 10.77 2.72
CA ALA A 30 0.83 9.89 3.70
C ALA A 30 1.64 8.59 3.77
N SER A 31 1.97 8.12 4.98
CA SER A 31 2.69 6.86 5.14
C SER A 31 1.94 5.75 4.39
N VAL A 32 2.67 4.73 3.94
CA VAL A 32 2.05 3.58 3.26
C VAL A 32 0.92 2.98 4.09
N ARG A 33 1.11 2.89 5.42
CA ARG A 33 0.05 2.43 6.31
C ARG A 33 -1.22 3.28 6.19
N GLN A 34 -1.11 4.60 6.14
CA GLN A 34 -2.26 5.49 5.96
C GLN A 34 -2.91 5.34 4.59
N GLN A 35 -2.11 5.11 3.54
CA GLN A 35 -2.64 4.86 2.19
C GLN A 35 -3.39 3.53 2.08
N LEU A 36 -3.03 2.51 2.87
CA LEU A 36 -3.71 1.23 2.90
C LEU A 36 -5.07 1.29 3.60
N ILE A 37 -5.24 2.15 4.61
CA ILE A 37 -6.48 2.19 5.42
C ILE A 37 -7.68 2.52 4.55
N GLY A 38 -8.74 1.72 4.72
CA GLY A 38 -10.01 1.86 4.03
C GLY A 38 -10.54 0.54 3.48
N ALA A 39 -11.56 0.67 2.66
CA ALA A 39 -12.18 -0.44 1.96
C ALA A 39 -11.82 -0.38 0.48
N TRP A 40 -11.45 -1.53 -0.07
CA TRP A 40 -10.96 -1.71 -1.42
C TRP A 40 -11.82 -2.74 -2.15
N ARG A 41 -12.32 -2.39 -3.34
CA ARG A 41 -13.05 -3.33 -4.21
C ARG A 41 -12.09 -4.06 -5.13
N LEU A 42 -12.37 -5.32 -5.41
CA LEU A 42 -11.60 -6.11 -6.38
C LEU A 42 -11.83 -5.59 -7.80
N VAL A 43 -10.74 -5.29 -8.51
CA VAL A 43 -10.74 -4.92 -9.94
C VAL A 43 -10.37 -6.10 -10.81
N SER A 44 -9.28 -6.80 -10.45
CA SER A 44 -8.86 -8.04 -11.11
C SER A 44 -8.05 -8.91 -10.17
N ASN A 45 -8.18 -10.21 -10.36
CA ASN A 45 -7.27 -11.24 -9.85
C ASN A 45 -6.77 -12.05 -11.03
N GLU A 46 -5.47 -12.20 -11.13
CA GLU A 46 -4.77 -12.89 -12.22
C GLU A 46 -3.84 -13.93 -11.63
N GLU A 47 -3.88 -15.11 -12.15
CA GLU A 47 -3.03 -16.24 -11.76
C GLU A 47 -2.28 -16.79 -12.98
N THR A 48 -1.09 -17.31 -12.77
CA THR A 48 -0.40 -18.03 -13.84
C THR A 48 -0.88 -19.48 -13.89
N VAL A 49 -1.59 -19.82 -14.96
CA VAL A 49 -2.07 -21.17 -15.26
C VAL A 49 -1.32 -21.69 -16.47
N ASN A 50 -0.58 -22.79 -16.35
CA ASN A 50 0.20 -23.36 -17.44
C ASN A 50 1.14 -22.33 -18.12
N GLY A 51 1.79 -21.48 -17.34
CA GLY A 51 2.71 -20.44 -17.83
C GLY A 51 2.02 -19.22 -18.46
N LYS A 52 0.69 -19.16 -18.46
CA LYS A 52 -0.08 -18.03 -18.99
C LYS A 52 -0.83 -17.32 -17.87
N LEU A 53 -0.70 -15.99 -17.82
CA LEU A 53 -1.47 -15.15 -16.90
C LEU A 53 -2.94 -15.20 -17.29
N THR A 54 -3.79 -15.65 -16.39
CA THR A 54 -5.22 -15.87 -16.60
C THR A 54 -6.02 -15.09 -15.57
N LYS A 55 -6.92 -14.26 -16.06
CA LYS A 55 -7.82 -13.47 -15.21
C LYS A 55 -8.94 -14.36 -14.66
N ARG A 56 -9.20 -14.21 -13.35
CA ARG A 56 -10.31 -14.86 -12.63
C ARG A 56 -11.55 -13.98 -12.70
N ASP A 57 -12.72 -14.60 -12.87
CA ASP A 57 -14.01 -13.90 -12.78
C ASP A 57 -14.51 -13.91 -11.34
N GLN A 58 -14.07 -12.91 -10.59
CA GLN A 58 -14.26 -12.81 -9.15
C GLN A 58 -14.82 -11.44 -8.76
N THR A 59 -15.42 -11.39 -7.59
CA THR A 59 -15.73 -10.17 -6.85
C THR A 59 -15.11 -10.25 -5.47
N GLY A 60 -14.91 -9.10 -4.81
CA GLY A 60 -14.29 -9.13 -3.48
C GLY A 60 -14.10 -7.77 -2.85
N ILE A 61 -13.78 -7.83 -1.56
CA ILE A 61 -13.45 -6.68 -0.74
C ILE A 61 -12.21 -6.99 0.10
N LEU A 62 -11.34 -5.99 0.22
CA LEU A 62 -10.24 -5.98 1.16
C LEU A 62 -10.43 -4.76 2.05
N THR A 63 -10.25 -4.92 3.36
CA THR A 63 -10.36 -3.82 4.33
C THR A 63 -9.12 -3.78 5.20
N TYR A 64 -8.58 -2.58 5.40
CA TYR A 64 -7.58 -2.29 6.41
C TYR A 64 -8.11 -1.21 7.34
N THR A 65 -8.01 -1.41 8.65
CA THR A 65 -8.49 -0.46 9.65
C THR A 65 -7.34 0.29 10.31
N SER A 66 -7.61 1.47 10.83
CA SER A 66 -6.58 2.31 11.47
C SER A 66 -5.97 1.70 12.72
N ASP A 67 -6.70 0.82 13.41
CA ASP A 67 -6.26 0.09 14.59
C ASP A 67 -5.44 -1.18 14.27
N GLY A 68 -5.17 -1.45 12.98
CA GLY A 68 -4.25 -2.51 12.56
C GLY A 68 -4.91 -3.84 12.23
N HIS A 69 -6.22 -3.90 12.10
CA HIS A 69 -6.91 -5.10 11.65
C HIS A 69 -7.11 -5.09 10.13
N MET A 70 -7.26 -6.28 9.58
CA MET A 70 -7.58 -6.46 8.17
C MET A 70 -8.55 -7.60 7.96
N SER A 71 -9.25 -7.55 6.83
CA SER A 71 -10.12 -8.62 6.37
C SER A 71 -10.13 -8.63 4.84
N VAL A 72 -10.11 -9.82 4.25
CA VAL A 72 -10.29 -10.02 2.82
C VAL A 72 -11.37 -11.05 2.58
N GLN A 73 -12.14 -10.81 1.54
CA GLN A 73 -13.17 -11.71 1.04
C GLN A 73 -13.16 -11.64 -0.48
N ILE A 74 -13.01 -12.77 -1.14
CA ILE A 74 -13.02 -12.90 -2.59
C ILE A 74 -13.91 -14.09 -2.93
N GLU A 75 -14.80 -13.90 -3.89
CA GLU A 75 -15.74 -14.91 -4.35
C GLU A 75 -15.63 -15.11 -5.86
N ASP A 76 -15.55 -16.36 -6.30
CA ASP A 76 -15.71 -16.71 -7.69
C ASP A 76 -17.16 -16.54 -8.10
N LYS A 77 -17.44 -15.79 -9.15
CA LYS A 77 -18.81 -15.68 -9.70
C LYS A 77 -19.30 -17.01 -10.26
N ASN A 78 -18.38 -17.89 -10.65
CA ASN A 78 -18.67 -19.28 -10.98
C ASN A 78 -17.92 -20.20 -10.01
N PRO A 79 -18.54 -20.70 -8.94
CA PRO A 79 -17.87 -21.51 -7.92
C PRO A 79 -17.41 -22.89 -8.45
N ASN A 80 -17.90 -23.31 -9.62
CA ASN A 80 -17.47 -24.56 -10.26
C ASN A 80 -16.31 -24.35 -11.24
N ALA A 81 -15.77 -23.14 -11.36
CA ALA A 81 -14.60 -22.88 -12.19
C ALA A 81 -13.40 -23.66 -11.67
N SER A 82 -12.68 -24.32 -12.58
CA SER A 82 -11.43 -24.99 -12.26
C SER A 82 -10.38 -23.96 -11.86
N HIS A 83 -9.72 -24.18 -10.72
CA HIS A 83 -8.63 -23.33 -10.23
C HIS A 83 -7.28 -24.00 -10.51
N ALA A 84 -6.27 -23.18 -10.82
CA ALA A 84 -4.91 -23.67 -10.75
C ALA A 84 -4.60 -24.06 -9.30
N SER A 85 -4.03 -25.23 -9.09
CA SER A 85 -3.54 -25.61 -7.77
C SER A 85 -2.29 -24.79 -7.46
N ASN A 86 -2.41 -23.78 -6.62
CA ASN A 86 -1.26 -23.19 -5.97
C ASN A 86 -0.84 -24.04 -4.77
N PRO A 87 0.45 -24.04 -4.40
CA PRO A 87 0.93 -24.79 -3.22
C PRO A 87 0.25 -24.34 -1.91
N VAL A 88 -0.33 -23.12 -1.89
CA VAL A 88 -1.18 -22.64 -0.80
C VAL A 88 -2.58 -22.39 -1.35
N GLN A 89 -3.53 -23.21 -0.93
CA GLN A 89 -4.95 -22.95 -1.21
C GLN A 89 -5.47 -21.86 -0.27
N TYR A 90 -5.82 -20.72 -0.83
CA TYR A 90 -6.45 -19.62 -0.07
C TYR A 90 -7.97 -19.72 -0.06
N SER A 91 -8.57 -20.43 -1.01
CA SER A 91 -10.02 -20.53 -1.20
C SER A 91 -10.55 -21.95 -1.01
N ALA A 92 -11.79 -22.05 -0.57
CA ALA A 92 -12.56 -23.29 -0.53
C ALA A 92 -13.94 -23.04 -1.16
N ASN A 93 -14.35 -23.94 -2.05
CA ASN A 93 -15.64 -23.84 -2.77
C ASN A 93 -15.83 -22.48 -3.51
N GLY A 94 -14.74 -21.96 -4.09
CA GLY A 94 -14.79 -20.69 -4.82
C GLY A 94 -14.83 -19.43 -3.93
N TYR A 95 -14.62 -19.57 -2.63
CA TYR A 95 -14.59 -18.45 -1.70
C TYR A 95 -13.29 -18.40 -0.92
N GLU A 96 -12.65 -17.24 -0.89
CA GLU A 96 -11.54 -16.91 -0.02
C GLU A 96 -12.01 -15.94 1.04
N GLY A 97 -11.78 -16.26 2.30
CA GLY A 97 -12.12 -15.37 3.41
C GLY A 97 -11.18 -15.59 4.58
N TYR A 98 -10.52 -14.52 5.01
CA TYR A 98 -9.74 -14.51 6.24
C TYR A 98 -9.66 -13.09 6.83
N PHE A 99 -9.31 -13.03 8.10
CA PHE A 99 -9.11 -11.80 8.84
C PHE A 99 -7.95 -11.94 9.83
N GLY A 100 -7.46 -10.81 10.28
CA GLY A 100 -6.41 -10.75 11.28
C GLY A 100 -5.88 -9.34 11.47
N THR A 101 -4.59 -9.22 11.72
CA THR A 101 -3.88 -7.95 11.78
C THR A 101 -2.93 -7.79 10.61
N PHE A 102 -2.38 -6.59 10.42
CA PHE A 102 -1.38 -6.36 9.39
C PHE A 102 -0.26 -5.45 9.85
N ASP A 103 0.92 -5.69 9.29
CA ASP A 103 2.09 -4.84 9.41
C ASP A 103 2.62 -4.44 8.04
N VAL A 104 3.25 -3.24 7.98
CA VAL A 104 3.83 -2.69 6.76
C VAL A 104 5.34 -2.58 6.92
N ASN A 105 6.07 -3.08 5.94
CA ASN A 105 7.51 -2.85 5.79
C ASN A 105 7.73 -1.99 4.54
N GLU A 106 7.90 -0.69 4.73
CA GLU A 106 8.06 0.27 3.64
C GLU A 106 9.36 0.04 2.87
N ALA A 107 10.44 -0.34 3.57
CA ALA A 107 11.73 -0.60 2.93
C ALA A 107 11.69 -1.83 1.99
N ALA A 108 10.87 -2.82 2.32
CA ALA A 108 10.67 -4.03 1.51
C ALA A 108 9.47 -3.92 0.56
N HIS A 109 8.77 -2.79 0.53
CA HIS A 109 7.51 -2.59 -0.20
C HIS A 109 6.52 -3.73 0.06
N SER A 110 6.36 -4.14 1.31
CA SER A 110 5.52 -5.27 1.67
C SER A 110 4.53 -4.97 2.78
N VAL A 111 3.39 -5.65 2.72
CA VAL A 111 2.40 -5.76 3.78
C VAL A 111 2.27 -7.22 4.17
N THR A 112 2.29 -7.51 5.47
CA THR A 112 2.12 -8.86 5.99
C THR A 112 0.79 -8.96 6.70
N HIS A 113 -0.02 -9.94 6.31
CA HIS A 113 -1.28 -10.29 6.97
C HIS A 113 -1.01 -11.40 7.97
N HIS A 114 -1.26 -11.16 9.25
CA HIS A 114 -1.17 -12.14 10.32
C HIS A 114 -2.55 -12.77 10.53
N VAL A 115 -2.76 -13.95 9.97
CA VAL A 115 -4.09 -14.57 9.91
C VAL A 115 -4.55 -15.11 11.26
N GLN A 116 -5.65 -14.57 11.78
CA GLN A 116 -6.26 -14.97 13.04
C GLN A 116 -7.47 -15.89 12.83
N GLY A 117 -8.18 -15.75 11.71
CA GLY A 117 -9.29 -16.61 11.34
C GLY A 117 -9.42 -16.70 9.82
N ALA A 118 -9.78 -17.87 9.31
CA ALA A 118 -9.89 -18.14 7.87
C ALA A 118 -10.89 -19.25 7.57
N LEU A 119 -11.51 -19.17 6.38
CA LEU A 119 -12.31 -20.27 5.84
C LEU A 119 -11.42 -21.51 5.60
N VAL A 120 -10.26 -21.31 4.99
CA VAL A 120 -9.22 -22.35 4.86
C VAL A 120 -8.42 -22.39 6.15
N ARG A 121 -8.74 -23.32 7.03
CA ARG A 121 -8.22 -23.36 8.40
C ARG A 121 -6.70 -23.49 8.50
N SER A 122 -6.02 -24.06 7.49
CA SER A 122 -4.56 -24.16 7.44
C SER A 122 -3.84 -22.82 7.33
N LEU A 123 -4.55 -21.75 7.01
CA LEU A 123 -4.03 -20.40 7.00
C LEU A 123 -3.96 -19.75 8.38
N ILE A 124 -4.74 -20.25 9.36
CA ILE A 124 -4.77 -19.65 10.71
C ILE A 124 -3.40 -19.77 11.36
N GLY A 125 -2.89 -18.64 11.87
CA GLY A 125 -1.56 -18.51 12.45
C GLY A 125 -0.44 -18.38 11.43
N LYS A 126 -0.76 -18.21 10.13
CA LYS A 126 0.25 -17.94 9.07
C LYS A 126 0.42 -16.44 8.86
N ASP A 127 1.64 -16.10 8.48
CA ASP A 127 2.01 -14.79 7.98
C ASP A 127 2.00 -14.81 6.45
N LEU A 128 1.13 -14.01 5.87
CA LEU A 128 0.96 -13.91 4.43
C LEU A 128 1.53 -12.57 3.95
N THR A 129 2.80 -12.58 3.55
CA THR A 129 3.47 -11.38 3.03
C THR A 129 3.08 -11.14 1.57
N ARG A 130 2.78 -9.89 1.25
CA ARG A 130 2.40 -9.39 -0.07
C ARG A 130 3.31 -8.23 -0.45
N ILE A 131 3.77 -8.19 -1.68
CA ILE A 131 4.43 -7.01 -2.25
C ILE A 131 3.35 -6.06 -2.72
N TYR A 132 3.40 -4.81 -2.30
CA TYR A 132 2.44 -3.79 -2.71
C TYR A 132 3.05 -2.80 -3.71
N THR A 133 2.20 -2.29 -4.58
CA THR A 133 2.48 -1.12 -5.43
C THR A 133 1.21 -0.29 -5.54
N PHE A 134 1.34 1.04 -5.38
CA PHE A 134 0.24 1.96 -5.65
C PHE A 134 0.34 2.52 -7.06
N SER A 135 -0.81 2.67 -7.73
CA SER A 135 -0.92 3.29 -9.06
C SER A 135 -2.22 4.11 -9.10
N GLY A 136 -2.11 5.42 -8.87
CA GLY A 136 -3.27 6.29 -8.70
C GLY A 136 -4.14 5.84 -7.52
N LYS A 137 -5.39 5.48 -7.79
CA LYS A 137 -6.33 4.96 -6.78
C LYS A 137 -6.26 3.44 -6.60
N GLN A 138 -5.32 2.78 -7.26
CA GLN A 138 -5.20 1.33 -7.24
C GLN A 138 -4.07 0.87 -6.33
N LEU A 139 -4.35 -0.20 -5.58
CA LEU A 139 -3.41 -1.01 -4.85
C LEU A 139 -3.23 -2.33 -5.60
N VAL A 140 -2.01 -2.62 -6.00
CA VAL A 140 -1.62 -3.91 -6.59
C VAL A 140 -0.92 -4.72 -5.52
N LEU A 141 -1.39 -5.94 -5.30
CA LEU A 141 -0.74 -6.93 -4.44
C LEU A 141 -0.26 -8.10 -5.29
N THR A 142 0.95 -8.56 -5.01
CA THR A 142 1.53 -9.77 -5.60
C THR A 142 2.12 -10.65 -4.51
N SER A 143 2.36 -11.94 -4.81
CA SER A 143 3.04 -12.81 -3.86
C SER A 143 4.48 -12.37 -3.63
N SER A 144 4.94 -12.51 -2.40
CA SER A 144 6.37 -12.46 -2.05
C SER A 144 7.07 -13.80 -2.23
N ARG A 145 6.34 -14.87 -2.54
CA ARG A 145 6.84 -16.24 -2.66
C ARG A 145 7.19 -16.56 -4.11
N PRO A 146 8.38 -17.14 -4.38
CA PRO A 146 8.80 -17.44 -5.75
C PRO A 146 8.00 -18.59 -6.39
N ASP A 147 7.36 -19.43 -5.60
CA ASP A 147 6.53 -20.57 -6.02
C ASP A 147 5.07 -20.18 -6.31
N GLU A 148 4.72 -18.91 -6.10
CA GLU A 148 3.38 -18.37 -6.37
C GLU A 148 3.47 -17.26 -7.41
N SER A 149 2.59 -17.30 -8.40
CA SER A 149 2.52 -16.27 -9.43
C SER A 149 1.07 -15.81 -9.60
N TRP A 150 0.70 -14.79 -8.83
CA TRP A 150 -0.59 -14.13 -8.91
C TRP A 150 -0.43 -12.62 -8.74
N ARG A 151 -1.42 -11.88 -9.25
CA ARG A 151 -1.49 -10.43 -9.17
C ARG A 151 -2.93 -10.01 -8.92
N ILE A 152 -3.17 -9.28 -7.85
CA ILE A 152 -4.50 -8.77 -7.49
C ILE A 152 -4.47 -7.25 -7.54
N VAL A 153 -5.46 -6.66 -8.22
CA VAL A 153 -5.66 -5.22 -8.30
C VAL A 153 -6.91 -4.86 -7.54
N TRP A 154 -6.75 -3.93 -6.61
CA TRP A 154 -7.79 -3.35 -5.80
C TRP A 154 -7.95 -1.87 -6.14
N GLU A 155 -9.14 -1.32 -5.97
CA GLU A 155 -9.41 0.11 -6.09
C GLU A 155 -10.14 0.59 -4.86
N HIS A 156 -9.73 1.74 -4.34
CA HIS A 156 -10.34 2.34 -3.16
C HIS A 156 -11.77 2.76 -3.46
N TYR A 157 -12.70 2.46 -2.52
CA TYR A 157 -14.11 2.90 -2.60
C TYR A 157 -14.26 4.40 -2.55
#